data_34311d6a64ba57c527e875a8bd048b17
#
_entry.id   34311d6a64ba57c527e875a8bd048b17
#
_cell.length_a   1.000
_cell.length_b   1.000
_cell.length_c   1.000
_cell.angle_alpha   90.00
_cell.angle_beta   90.00
_cell.angle_gamma   90.00
#
_symmetry.space_group_name_H-M   'P 1'
#
loop_
_entity.id
_entity.type
_entity.pdbx_description
1 polymer ?
#
loop_
_entity_poly.entity_id
_entity_poly.type
_entity_poly.pdbx_seq_one_letter_code
_entity_poly.pdbx_strand_id
1 'polypeptide(L)'
;MLGYSRQADFGDAIGYGRDGKPVFWIAEGAGMGPNRETHFAFDAADHDAVRAFYDAAIGLGAESLHAPRLWPEYHPGYFGAFVRDPDGNNVEAVWMKGA
;
A
#
# COMPACT_ATOMS: atom_id res chain seq x y z
N MET A 1 12.95 17.00 -10.00
CA MET A 1 12.36 16.01 -10.89
C MET A 1 10.89 15.86 -10.63
N LEU A 2 10.46 14.90 -9.79
CA LEU A 2 9.03 14.77 -9.47
C LEU A 2 8.58 15.75 -8.40
N GLY A 3 9.48 16.49 -7.81
CA GLY A 3 9.18 17.39 -6.71
C GLY A 3 8.98 16.67 -5.38
N TYR A 4 9.39 15.42 -5.28
CA TYR A 4 9.30 14.64 -4.04
C TYR A 4 10.52 14.87 -3.18
N SER A 5 10.29 14.93 -1.88
CA SER A 5 11.36 14.98 -0.90
C SER A 5 11.04 14.00 0.23
N ARG A 6 12.00 13.76 1.10
CA ARG A 6 11.78 12.86 2.24
C ARG A 6 10.70 13.45 3.16
N GLN A 7 9.63 12.71 3.37
CA GLN A 7 8.50 13.13 4.22
C GLN A 7 8.40 12.29 5.49
N ALA A 8 8.96 11.09 5.50
CA ALA A 8 8.91 10.21 6.66
C ALA A 8 10.16 9.35 6.71
N ASP A 9 10.64 9.07 7.92
CA ASP A 9 11.81 8.24 8.15
C ASP A 9 11.59 7.46 9.44
N PHE A 10 11.43 6.15 9.31
CA PHE A 10 11.22 5.23 10.44
C PHE A 10 12.46 4.37 10.70
N GLY A 11 13.61 4.71 10.09
CA GLY A 11 14.83 3.95 10.22
C GLY A 11 14.93 2.82 9.22
N ASP A 12 13.94 1.93 9.22
CA ASP A 12 13.90 0.78 8.28
C ASP A 12 13.02 1.05 7.06
N ALA A 13 12.32 2.18 7.02
CA ALA A 13 11.50 2.60 5.89
C ALA A 13 11.54 4.12 5.75
N ILE A 14 11.69 4.60 4.53
CA ILE A 14 11.74 6.02 4.20
C ILE A 14 10.67 6.32 3.15
N GLY A 15 9.86 7.33 3.41
CA GLY A 15 8.79 7.75 2.52
C GLY A 15 9.11 9.07 1.83
N TYR A 16 8.89 9.13 0.53
CA TYR A 16 9.08 10.31 -0.31
C TYR A 16 7.75 10.81 -0.83
N GLY A 17 7.59 12.11 -0.90
CA GLY A 17 6.36 12.71 -1.40
C GLY A 17 6.43 14.21 -1.33
N ARG A 18 5.27 14.85 -1.19
CA ARG A 18 5.11 16.32 -1.09
C ARG A 18 4.14 16.65 0.03
N ASP A 19 4.31 17.84 0.62
CA ASP A 19 3.35 18.43 1.56
C ASP A 19 3.00 17.50 2.73
N GLY A 20 4.01 16.80 3.27
CA GLY A 20 3.81 15.88 4.38
C GLY A 20 3.15 14.56 4.00
N LYS A 21 2.97 14.28 2.71
CA LYS A 21 2.30 13.06 2.22
C LYS A 21 3.27 12.17 1.48
N PRO A 22 3.83 11.15 2.14
CA PRO A 22 4.70 10.20 1.45
C PRO A 22 3.86 9.27 0.56
N VAL A 23 4.32 9.09 -0.68
CA VAL A 23 3.64 8.23 -1.65
C VAL A 23 4.58 7.17 -2.26
N PHE A 24 5.87 7.35 -2.12
CA PHE A 24 6.87 6.39 -2.59
C PHE A 24 7.76 5.98 -1.43
N TRP A 25 7.87 4.69 -1.19
CA TRP A 25 8.58 4.16 -0.04
C TRP A 25 9.72 3.24 -0.43
N ILE A 26 10.81 3.34 0.30
CA ILE A 26 11.91 2.39 0.27
C ILE A 26 12.01 1.80 1.68
N ALA A 27 12.05 0.49 1.77
CA ALA A 27 12.12 -0.20 3.05
C ALA A 27 13.14 -1.33 3.00
N GLU A 28 13.70 -1.67 4.16
CA GLU A 28 14.55 -2.84 4.28
C GLU A 28 13.74 -4.11 4.04
N GLY A 29 14.30 -5.03 3.26
CA GLY A 29 13.74 -6.35 3.06
C GLY A 29 14.61 -7.38 3.76
N ALA A 30 14.07 -8.00 4.81
CA ALA A 30 14.78 -9.03 5.55
C ALA A 30 14.54 -10.40 4.90
N GLY A 31 15.63 -11.17 4.70
CA GLY A 31 15.53 -12.52 4.17
C GLY A 31 15.07 -12.62 2.72
N MET A 32 15.10 -11.54 1.98
CA MET A 32 14.68 -11.51 0.58
C MET A 32 15.84 -11.81 -0.35
N GLY A 33 15.56 -12.60 -1.39
CA GLY A 33 16.51 -12.86 -2.46
C GLY A 33 16.54 -11.73 -3.49
N PRO A 34 17.20 -11.96 -4.64
CA PRO A 34 17.33 -10.93 -5.68
C PRO A 34 16.01 -10.46 -6.26
N ASN A 35 15.00 -11.33 -6.34
CA ASN A 35 13.68 -11.00 -6.86
C ASN A 35 12.76 -10.67 -5.71
N ARG A 36 12.82 -9.42 -5.26
CA ARG A 36 12.08 -9.00 -4.08
C ARG A 36 10.65 -8.62 -4.42
N GLU A 37 9.80 -8.81 -3.44
CA GLU A 37 8.42 -8.34 -3.50
C GLU A 37 8.41 -6.81 -3.62
N THR A 38 7.63 -6.30 -4.56
CA THR A 38 7.32 -4.88 -4.64
C THR A 38 5.95 -4.64 -4.04
N HIS A 39 5.77 -3.51 -3.38
CA HIS A 39 4.50 -3.12 -2.78
C HIS A 39 3.97 -1.89 -3.50
N PHE A 40 2.81 -2.03 -4.12
CA PHE A 40 2.10 -0.94 -4.79
C PHE A 40 0.83 -0.64 -4.01
N ALA A 41 0.59 0.64 -3.73
CA ALA A 41 -0.64 1.09 -3.09
C ALA A 41 -1.32 2.10 -4.01
N PHE A 42 -2.56 1.81 -4.38
CA PHE A 42 -3.37 2.67 -5.22
C PHE A 42 -4.39 3.42 -4.37
N ASP A 43 -4.52 4.72 -4.61
CA ASP A 43 -5.54 5.53 -3.94
C ASP A 43 -6.91 5.11 -4.42
N ALA A 44 -7.79 4.83 -3.47
CA ALA A 44 -9.20 4.56 -3.74
C ALA A 44 -10.04 5.77 -3.38
N ALA A 45 -11.14 5.95 -4.09
CA ALA A 45 -12.01 7.11 -3.89
C ALA A 45 -12.81 7.03 -2.58
N ASP A 46 -13.09 5.82 -2.10
CA ASP A 46 -13.89 5.59 -0.90
C ASP A 46 -13.69 4.13 -0.42
N HIS A 47 -14.36 3.76 0.67
CA HIS A 47 -14.33 2.40 1.19
C HIS A 47 -14.86 1.38 0.19
N ASP A 48 -15.92 1.73 -0.54
CA ASP A 48 -16.52 0.82 -1.51
C ASP A 48 -15.57 0.50 -2.65
N ALA A 49 -14.77 1.47 -3.09
CA ALA A 49 -13.74 1.24 -4.11
C ALA A 49 -12.67 0.26 -3.61
N VAL A 50 -12.27 0.36 -2.34
CA VAL A 50 -11.34 -0.61 -1.73
C VAL A 50 -11.93 -2.01 -1.75
N ARG A 51 -13.19 -2.15 -1.35
CA ARG A 51 -13.89 -3.45 -1.35
C ARG A 51 -14.02 -4.01 -2.75
N ALA A 52 -14.38 -3.16 -3.73
CA ALA A 52 -14.52 -3.59 -5.12
C ALA A 52 -13.21 -4.09 -5.70
N PHE A 53 -12.11 -3.41 -5.40
CA PHE A 53 -10.77 -3.85 -5.79
C PHE A 53 -10.47 -5.24 -5.24
N TYR A 54 -10.70 -5.41 -3.93
CA TYR A 54 -10.43 -6.68 -3.27
C TYR A 54 -11.27 -7.82 -3.86
N ASP A 55 -12.58 -7.59 -3.98
CA ASP A 55 -13.50 -8.61 -4.50
C ASP A 55 -13.15 -9.01 -5.93
N ALA A 56 -12.80 -8.05 -6.78
CA ALA A 56 -12.37 -8.32 -8.16
C ALA A 56 -11.09 -9.14 -8.20
N ALA A 57 -10.11 -8.80 -7.38
CA ALA A 57 -8.84 -9.52 -7.32
C ALA A 57 -9.04 -10.97 -6.85
N ILE A 58 -9.80 -11.16 -5.79
CA ILE A 58 -10.11 -12.51 -5.27
C ILE A 58 -10.88 -13.31 -6.31
N GLY A 59 -11.83 -12.68 -7.00
CA GLY A 59 -12.59 -13.34 -8.08
C GLY A 59 -11.71 -13.79 -9.24
N LEU A 60 -10.57 -13.15 -9.46
CA LEU A 60 -9.59 -13.54 -10.47
C LEU A 60 -8.56 -14.56 -9.94
N GLY A 61 -8.68 -14.97 -8.70
CA GLY A 61 -7.81 -15.99 -8.11
C GLY A 61 -6.60 -15.44 -7.37
N ALA A 62 -6.54 -14.13 -7.10
CA ALA A 62 -5.43 -13.56 -6.34
C ALA A 62 -5.45 -14.06 -4.89
N GLU A 63 -4.25 -14.20 -4.32
CA GLU A 63 -4.11 -14.54 -2.91
C GLU A 63 -4.45 -13.32 -2.05
N SER A 64 -5.30 -13.52 -1.04
CA SER A 64 -5.59 -12.47 -0.06
C SER A 64 -4.44 -12.35 0.92
N LEU A 65 -3.86 -11.16 1.03
CA LEU A 65 -2.91 -10.86 2.10
C LEU A 65 -3.66 -10.28 3.29
N HIS A 66 -4.55 -9.31 3.05
CA HIS A 66 -5.42 -8.75 4.07
C HIS A 66 -6.72 -8.29 3.45
N ALA A 67 -7.85 -8.78 3.98
CA ALA A 67 -9.18 -8.32 3.59
C ALA A 67 -9.38 -6.85 3.98
N PRO A 68 -10.33 -6.15 3.34
CA PRO A 68 -10.56 -4.73 3.65
C PRO A 68 -10.86 -4.50 5.14
N ARG A 69 -10.13 -3.58 5.75
CA ARG A 69 -10.36 -3.14 7.13
C ARG A 69 -9.70 -1.80 7.41
N LEU A 70 -10.04 -1.20 8.53
CA LEU A 70 -9.31 -0.06 9.06
C LEU A 70 -7.96 -0.52 9.62
N TRP A 71 -6.94 0.31 9.39
CA TRP A 71 -5.57 0.06 9.85
C TRP A 71 -5.12 1.24 10.72
N PRO A 72 -5.65 1.36 11.95
CA PRO A 72 -5.30 2.49 12.82
C PRO A 72 -3.82 2.52 13.18
N GLU A 73 -3.14 1.37 13.12
CA GLU A 73 -1.71 1.26 13.36
C GLU A 73 -0.88 2.02 12.32
N TYR A 74 -1.43 2.26 11.12
CA TYR A 74 -0.75 3.05 10.09
C TYR A 74 -1.14 4.52 10.19
N HIS A 75 -2.44 4.78 10.26
CA HIS A 75 -2.95 6.14 10.24
C HIS A 75 -4.44 6.10 10.61
N PRO A 76 -4.96 7.06 11.40
CA PRO A 76 -6.40 7.14 11.65
C PRO A 76 -7.16 7.31 10.33
N GLY A 77 -8.16 6.48 10.10
CA GLY A 77 -8.95 6.52 8.89
C GLY A 77 -8.32 5.83 7.68
N TYR A 78 -7.21 5.12 7.86
CA TYR A 78 -6.60 4.32 6.81
C TYR A 78 -7.46 3.06 6.62
N PHE A 79 -8.11 2.93 5.45
CA PHE A 79 -8.94 1.77 5.12
C PHE A 79 -8.34 1.11 3.88
N GLY A 80 -7.84 -0.11 4.03
CA GLY A 80 -7.09 -0.75 2.96
C GLY A 80 -7.28 -2.24 2.88
N ALA A 81 -7.00 -2.77 1.69
CA ALA A 81 -6.99 -4.20 1.41
C ALA A 81 -5.73 -4.53 0.60
N PHE A 82 -5.21 -5.72 0.80
CA PHE A 82 -3.93 -6.14 0.22
C PHE A 82 -4.09 -7.51 -0.42
N VAL A 83 -3.63 -7.65 -1.64
CA VAL A 83 -3.61 -8.93 -2.36
C VAL A 83 -2.23 -9.16 -2.97
N ARG A 84 -1.95 -10.40 -3.33
CA ARG A 84 -0.70 -10.74 -4.01
C ARG A 84 -0.98 -10.92 -5.51
N ASP A 85 -0.17 -10.25 -6.34
CA ASP A 85 -0.32 -10.40 -7.79
C ASP A 85 0.34 -11.72 -8.27
N PRO A 86 0.15 -12.09 -9.55
CA PRO A 86 0.73 -13.35 -10.06
C PRO A 86 2.25 -13.45 -9.95
N ASP A 87 2.94 -12.32 -9.89
CA ASP A 87 4.40 -12.28 -9.77
C ASP A 87 4.88 -12.21 -8.31
N GLY A 88 3.96 -12.27 -7.36
CA GLY A 88 4.27 -12.29 -5.93
C GLY A 88 4.38 -10.94 -5.28
N ASN A 89 3.96 -9.86 -5.96
CA ASN A 89 4.01 -8.52 -5.40
C ASN A 89 2.79 -8.22 -4.53
N ASN A 90 2.99 -7.36 -3.54
CA ASN A 90 1.92 -6.88 -2.67
C ASN A 90 1.22 -5.70 -3.35
N VAL A 91 -0.06 -5.84 -3.67
CA VAL A 91 -0.85 -4.79 -4.30
C VAL A 91 -1.96 -4.38 -3.36
N GLU A 92 -2.05 -3.11 -3.10
CA GLU A 92 -2.95 -2.53 -2.11
C GLU A 92 -3.87 -1.51 -2.75
N ALA A 93 -5.12 -1.45 -2.31
CA ALA A 93 -5.98 -0.31 -2.52
C ALA A 93 -6.24 0.33 -1.16
N VAL A 94 -6.13 1.64 -1.06
CA VAL A 94 -6.26 2.35 0.21
C VAL A 94 -7.03 3.65 0.05
N TRP A 95 -7.92 3.90 1.00
CA TRP A 95 -8.56 5.20 1.17
C TRP A 95 -8.12 5.76 2.52
N MET A 96 -7.63 6.98 2.53
CA MET A 96 -7.22 7.65 3.74
C MET A 96 -8.05 8.90 3.95
N LYS A 97 -8.70 8.98 5.10
CA LYS A 97 -9.48 10.16 5.46
C LYS A 97 -8.55 11.36 5.61
N GLY A 98 -8.90 12.45 4.92
CA GLY A 98 -8.13 13.69 5.00
C GLY A 98 -6.84 13.69 4.20
N ALA A 99 -6.65 12.69 3.35
CA ALA A 99 -5.48 12.62 2.47
C ALA A 99 -5.69 13.41 1.18
#